data_ffa447395cdaab3f271be80388545b74
#
_entry.id   ffa447395cdaab3f271be80388545b74
#
_cell.length_a   1.000
_cell.length_b   1.000
_cell.length_c   1.000
_cell.angle_alpha   90.00
_cell.angle_beta   90.00
_cell.angle_gamma   90.00
#
_symmetry.space_group_name_H-M   'P 1'
#
loop_
_entity.id
_entity.type
_entity.pdbx_description
1 polymer ?
#
loop_
_entity_poly.entity_id
_entity_poly.type
_entity_poly.pdbx_seq_one_letter_code
_entity_poly.pdbx_strand_id
1 'polypeptide(L)'
;RSGMGNELNLVPVDKFTQQSKEYSNVFALGDANDIPASKAGSVAHFEIDVFVDNFLQYIAGKDMTHRFDGHANCFIETGEGKAMLIDFNYDTEPLPGRFPAAGIGPMSLLKPTRLNHLGKLAFKWIYWNVLIPGRPMPISTHMSLAGKRTDLISAK
;
A
#
# COMPACT_ATOMS: atom_id res chain seq x y z
N ARG A 1 25.66 -10.78 9.07
CA ARG A 1 24.98 -9.63 8.46
C ARG A 1 25.40 -9.57 6.99
N SER A 2 24.46 -9.36 6.05
CA SER A 2 24.75 -9.32 4.60
C SER A 2 25.54 -8.07 4.16
N GLY A 3 25.55 -7.01 4.96
CA GLY A 3 26.09 -5.70 4.59
C GLY A 3 25.20 -4.86 3.65
N MET A 4 24.04 -5.38 3.25
CA MET A 4 23.12 -4.69 2.32
C MET A 4 22.18 -3.69 3.00
N GLY A 5 22.10 -3.68 4.32
CA GLY A 5 21.20 -2.80 5.08
C GLY A 5 21.88 -1.49 5.47
N ASN A 6 21.07 -0.42 5.51
CA ASN A 6 21.46 0.87 6.10
C ASN A 6 21.56 0.78 7.65
N GLU A 7 21.73 1.92 8.33
CA GLU A 7 21.86 1.99 9.80
C GLU A 7 20.63 1.39 10.53
N LEU A 8 19.45 1.42 9.90
CA LEU A 8 18.21 0.81 10.41
C LEU A 8 18.08 -0.67 10.04
N ASN A 9 19.08 -1.28 9.40
CA ASN A 9 19.06 -2.62 8.82
C ASN A 9 17.99 -2.84 7.74
N LEU A 10 17.60 -1.76 7.05
CA LEU A 10 16.71 -1.81 5.89
C LEU A 10 17.52 -1.72 4.60
N VAL A 11 17.12 -2.44 3.57
CA VAL A 11 17.81 -2.41 2.26
C VAL A 11 17.43 -1.13 1.52
N PRO A 12 18.41 -0.25 1.18
CA PRO A 12 18.14 0.94 0.38
C PRO A 12 17.69 0.56 -1.04
N VAL A 13 16.48 0.99 -1.41
CA VAL A 13 15.90 0.72 -2.73
C VAL A 13 15.38 1.97 -3.41
N ASP A 14 15.21 1.92 -4.73
CA ASP A 14 14.37 2.87 -5.45
C ASP A 14 12.92 2.69 -5.01
N LYS A 15 12.27 3.76 -4.55
CA LYS A 15 10.93 3.70 -3.95
C LYS A 15 9.81 3.34 -4.95
N PHE A 16 10.10 3.40 -6.24
CA PHE A 16 9.13 3.12 -7.29
C PHE A 16 9.25 1.71 -7.88
N THR A 17 10.46 1.15 -7.89
CA THR A 17 10.76 -0.15 -8.53
C THR A 17 11.20 -1.23 -7.56
N GLN A 18 11.48 -0.87 -6.30
CA GLN A 18 12.00 -1.73 -5.22
C GLN A 18 13.38 -2.37 -5.53
N GLN A 19 14.05 -1.92 -6.58
CA GLN A 19 15.42 -2.35 -6.90
C GLN A 19 16.42 -1.70 -5.93
N SER A 20 17.40 -2.46 -5.45
CA SER A 20 18.46 -1.93 -4.61
C SER A 20 19.23 -0.82 -5.32
N LYS A 21 19.57 0.23 -4.57
CA LYS A 21 20.40 1.33 -5.05
C LYS A 21 21.87 0.94 -5.24
N GLU A 22 22.31 -0.16 -4.59
CA GLU A 22 23.71 -0.62 -4.64
C GLU A 22 23.90 -1.83 -5.55
N TYR A 23 22.90 -2.72 -5.63
CA TYR A 23 23.00 -3.98 -6.35
C TYR A 23 21.87 -4.14 -7.34
N SER A 24 22.16 -4.04 -8.62
CA SER A 24 21.14 -4.07 -9.70
C SER A 24 20.36 -5.37 -9.79
N ASN A 25 20.88 -6.47 -9.24
CA ASN A 25 20.23 -7.79 -9.20
C ASN A 25 19.55 -8.11 -7.86
N VAL A 26 19.44 -7.14 -6.95
CA VAL A 26 18.79 -7.28 -5.65
C VAL A 26 17.55 -6.40 -5.59
N PHE A 27 16.48 -6.97 -5.08
CA PHE A 27 15.21 -6.27 -4.82
C PHE A 27 14.81 -6.53 -3.37
N ALA A 28 14.19 -5.55 -2.72
CA ALA A 28 13.66 -5.73 -1.38
C ALA A 28 12.24 -5.15 -1.28
N LEU A 29 11.34 -5.91 -0.65
CA LEU A 29 9.91 -5.63 -0.57
C LEU A 29 9.45 -5.60 0.89
N GLY A 30 8.35 -4.93 1.15
CA GLY A 30 7.71 -4.87 2.46
C GLY A 30 8.61 -4.29 3.53
N ASP A 31 8.66 -4.95 4.68
CA ASP A 31 9.40 -4.46 5.85
C ASP A 31 10.93 -4.49 5.70
N ALA A 32 11.44 -5.18 4.68
CA ALA A 32 12.87 -5.28 4.44
C ALA A 32 13.49 -4.06 3.75
N ASN A 33 12.71 -3.25 3.05
CA ASN A 33 13.19 -2.08 2.31
C ASN A 33 13.10 -0.76 3.12
N ASP A 34 13.72 0.30 2.61
CA ASP A 34 13.76 1.63 3.24
C ASP A 34 12.79 2.65 2.63
N ILE A 35 11.81 2.21 1.84
CA ILE A 35 10.85 3.14 1.22
C ILE A 35 10.07 3.95 2.27
N PRO A 36 9.71 5.22 1.98
CA PRO A 36 8.97 6.07 2.89
C PRO A 36 7.45 5.74 2.89
N ALA A 37 7.10 4.47 3.04
CA ALA A 37 5.75 3.98 3.13
C ALA A 37 5.50 3.28 4.47
N SER A 38 4.24 3.09 4.83
CA SER A 38 3.87 2.33 6.02
C SER A 38 4.38 0.88 5.92
N LYS A 39 4.94 0.36 7.01
CA LYS A 39 5.31 -1.06 7.13
C LYS A 39 4.06 -1.89 7.46
N ALA A 40 3.20 -2.08 6.46
CA ALA A 40 1.92 -2.76 6.58
C ALA A 40 1.75 -3.81 5.48
N GLY A 41 1.00 -4.87 5.77
CA GLY A 41 0.77 -5.95 4.81
C GLY A 41 0.08 -5.52 3.52
N SER A 42 -0.76 -4.48 3.55
CA SER A 42 -1.34 -3.88 2.35
C SER A 42 -0.30 -3.26 1.43
N VAL A 43 0.69 -2.55 2.01
CA VAL A 43 1.80 -1.95 1.26
C VAL A 43 2.64 -3.02 0.57
N ALA A 44 3.04 -4.06 1.32
CA ALA A 44 3.80 -5.17 0.75
C ALA A 44 3.04 -5.86 -0.40
N HIS A 45 1.71 -6.00 -0.28
CA HIS A 45 0.88 -6.56 -1.34
C HIS A 45 0.88 -5.70 -2.60
N PHE A 46 0.68 -4.39 -2.47
CA PHE A 46 0.70 -3.45 -3.60
C PHE A 46 2.09 -3.33 -4.22
N GLU A 47 3.17 -3.40 -3.42
CA GLU A 47 4.53 -3.47 -3.93
C GLU A 47 4.76 -4.71 -4.81
N ILE A 48 4.25 -5.88 -4.38
CA ILE A 48 4.43 -7.15 -5.10
C ILE A 48 3.81 -7.07 -6.48
N ASP A 49 2.61 -6.50 -6.62
CA ASP A 49 1.95 -6.37 -7.92
C ASP A 49 2.80 -5.55 -8.91
N VAL A 50 3.29 -4.38 -8.47
CA VAL A 50 4.18 -3.52 -9.28
C VAL A 50 5.53 -4.20 -9.52
N PHE A 51 6.08 -4.88 -8.50
CA PHE A 51 7.35 -5.59 -8.60
C PHE A 51 7.31 -6.71 -9.63
N VAL A 52 6.26 -7.52 -9.67
CA VAL A 52 6.16 -8.65 -10.62
C VAL A 52 6.26 -8.15 -12.06
N ASP A 53 5.53 -7.10 -12.41
CA ASP A 53 5.57 -6.53 -13.76
C ASP A 53 6.96 -5.98 -14.10
N ASN A 54 7.58 -5.24 -13.18
CA ASN A 54 8.94 -4.73 -13.33
C ASN A 54 9.99 -5.84 -13.40
N PHE A 55 9.85 -6.87 -12.58
CA PHE A 55 10.79 -7.99 -12.57
C PHE A 55 10.76 -8.78 -13.87
N LEU A 56 9.58 -8.99 -14.46
CA LEU A 56 9.44 -9.61 -15.77
C LEU A 56 10.09 -8.76 -16.87
N GLN A 57 9.98 -7.43 -16.80
CA GLN A 57 10.71 -6.53 -17.70
C GLN A 57 12.22 -6.63 -17.50
N TYR A 58 12.68 -6.62 -16.25
CA TYR A 58 14.09 -6.70 -15.88
C TYR A 58 14.75 -7.99 -16.41
N ILE A 59 14.15 -9.16 -16.19
CA ILE A 59 14.72 -10.43 -16.71
C ILE A 59 14.67 -10.54 -18.23
N ALA A 60 13.77 -9.79 -18.88
CA ALA A 60 13.71 -9.68 -20.34
C ALA A 60 14.69 -8.64 -20.92
N GLY A 61 15.54 -8.01 -20.08
CA GLY A 61 16.48 -6.97 -20.49
C GLY A 61 15.81 -5.65 -20.92
N LYS A 62 14.60 -5.38 -20.43
CA LYS A 62 13.82 -4.16 -20.70
C LYS A 62 13.86 -3.20 -19.50
N ASP A 63 13.57 -1.94 -19.74
CA ASP A 63 13.42 -0.96 -18.69
C ASP A 63 12.18 -1.27 -17.83
N MET A 64 12.31 -1.08 -16.52
CA MET A 64 11.22 -1.18 -15.57
C MET A 64 10.36 0.08 -15.63
N THR A 65 9.12 -0.04 -16.13
CA THR A 65 8.23 1.11 -16.41
C THR A 65 7.12 1.30 -15.38
N HIS A 66 6.83 0.28 -14.58
CA HIS A 66 5.81 0.36 -13.53
C HIS A 66 6.36 1.05 -12.29
N ARG A 67 5.53 1.87 -11.65
CA ARG A 67 5.96 2.73 -10.53
C ARG A 67 5.00 2.57 -9.36
N PHE A 68 5.49 2.06 -8.25
CA PHE A 68 4.74 2.07 -7.00
C PHE A 68 4.61 3.48 -6.46
N ASP A 69 3.42 3.89 -6.05
CA ASP A 69 3.15 5.24 -5.55
C ASP A 69 3.16 5.37 -4.01
N GLY A 70 3.49 4.29 -3.30
CA GLY A 70 3.47 4.27 -1.84
C GLY A 70 2.08 4.02 -1.25
N HIS A 71 1.13 3.54 -2.04
CA HIS A 71 -0.24 3.29 -1.59
C HIS A 71 -0.28 2.42 -0.33
N ALA A 72 -0.94 2.93 0.68
CA ALA A 72 -1.22 2.26 1.95
C ALA A 72 -2.69 2.38 2.29
N ASN A 73 -3.34 1.25 2.51
CA ASN A 73 -4.74 1.15 2.93
C ASN A 73 -4.81 0.29 4.19
N CYS A 74 -5.13 0.90 5.32
CA CYS A 74 -5.02 0.24 6.62
C CYS A 74 -6.24 0.48 7.51
N PHE A 75 -6.68 -0.58 8.20
CA PHE A 75 -7.65 -0.49 9.28
C PHE A 75 -6.93 -0.35 10.62
N ILE A 76 -7.28 0.69 11.38
CA ILE A 76 -6.77 0.94 12.73
C ILE A 76 -7.92 0.74 13.72
N GLU A 77 -7.78 -0.23 14.63
CA GLU A 77 -8.73 -0.43 15.72
C GLU A 77 -8.68 0.74 16.70
N THR A 78 -9.85 1.27 17.03
CA THR A 78 -10.00 2.41 17.95
C THR A 78 -10.70 2.05 19.25
N GLY A 79 -11.01 0.77 19.46
CA GLY A 79 -11.76 0.29 20.62
C GLY A 79 -13.28 0.29 20.38
N GLU A 80 -14.03 -0.23 21.33
CA GLU A 80 -15.50 -0.28 21.33
C GLU A 80 -16.13 -0.88 20.07
N GLY A 81 -15.46 -1.86 19.42
CA GLY A 81 -15.92 -2.46 18.17
C GLY A 81 -15.95 -1.50 16.98
N LYS A 82 -15.06 -0.50 16.99
CA LYS A 82 -14.89 0.46 15.90
C LYS A 82 -13.47 0.42 15.36
N ALA A 83 -13.34 0.67 14.05
CA ALA A 83 -12.06 0.88 13.39
C ALA A 83 -12.10 2.12 12.51
N MET A 84 -10.96 2.74 12.34
CA MET A 84 -10.72 3.81 11.38
C MET A 84 -10.05 3.21 10.14
N LEU A 85 -10.49 3.62 8.95
CA LEU A 85 -9.81 3.30 7.69
C LEU A 85 -8.99 4.51 7.27
N ILE A 86 -7.72 4.27 6.97
CA ILE A 86 -6.81 5.26 6.38
C ILE A 86 -6.39 4.81 4.99
N ASP A 87 -6.21 5.76 4.08
CA ASP A 87 -5.84 5.50 2.68
C ASP A 87 -5.02 6.69 2.15
N PHE A 88 -3.75 6.45 1.80
CA PHE A 88 -2.77 7.49 1.47
C PHE A 88 -1.64 6.93 0.60
N ASN A 89 -0.80 7.81 0.07
CA ASN A 89 0.40 7.44 -0.69
C ASN A 89 1.56 8.41 -0.42
N TYR A 90 2.64 8.37 -1.25
CA TYR A 90 3.81 9.26 -1.10
C TYR A 90 3.47 10.75 -1.18
N ASP A 91 2.49 11.10 -2.01
CA ASP A 91 2.19 12.49 -2.37
C ASP A 91 0.97 13.05 -1.62
N THR A 92 0.15 12.17 -1.05
CA THR A 92 -1.12 12.56 -0.41
C THR A 92 -1.23 11.93 0.97
N GLU A 93 -1.28 12.77 1.99
CA GLU A 93 -1.59 12.37 3.37
C GLU A 93 -3.00 11.77 3.48
N PRO A 94 -3.31 11.02 4.55
CA PRO A 94 -4.66 10.51 4.75
C PRO A 94 -5.71 11.62 4.74
N LEU A 95 -6.72 11.49 3.89
CA LEU A 95 -7.82 12.44 3.76
C LEU A 95 -9.15 11.83 4.23
N PRO A 96 -10.04 12.60 4.86
CA PRO A 96 -11.39 12.15 5.15
C PRO A 96 -12.20 11.97 3.86
N GLY A 97 -13.24 11.15 3.94
CA GLY A 97 -14.09 10.89 2.78
C GLY A 97 -14.78 9.53 2.85
N ARG A 98 -15.01 8.95 1.67
CA ARG A 98 -15.62 7.63 1.49
C ARG A 98 -14.69 6.73 0.66
N PHE A 99 -14.66 5.44 1.00
CA PHE A 99 -13.86 4.44 0.30
C PHE A 99 -14.77 3.29 -0.22
N PRO A 100 -14.54 2.81 -1.43
CA PRO A 100 -13.49 3.19 -2.41
C PRO A 100 -13.78 4.49 -3.15
N ALA A 101 -15.03 4.98 -3.19
CA ALA A 101 -15.41 6.22 -3.87
C ALA A 101 -16.66 6.85 -3.26
N ALA A 102 -16.89 8.14 -3.50
CA ALA A 102 -18.09 8.84 -3.08
C ALA A 102 -19.35 8.24 -3.75
N GLY A 103 -20.41 8.04 -2.97
CA GLY A 103 -21.69 7.46 -3.43
C GLY A 103 -21.70 5.94 -3.62
N ILE A 104 -20.53 5.28 -3.69
CA ILE A 104 -20.41 3.83 -3.88
C ILE A 104 -19.84 3.17 -2.61
N GLY A 105 -18.92 3.86 -1.95
CA GLY A 105 -18.20 3.31 -0.81
C GLY A 105 -18.98 3.38 0.50
N PRO A 106 -19.22 2.26 1.18
CA PRO A 106 -19.86 2.25 2.50
C PRO A 106 -18.90 2.71 3.61
N MET A 107 -17.59 2.58 3.41
CA MET A 107 -16.59 2.83 4.44
C MET A 107 -16.24 4.30 4.56
N SER A 108 -16.08 4.79 5.81
CA SER A 108 -15.66 6.15 6.08
C SER A 108 -14.15 6.20 6.29
N LEU A 109 -13.48 7.13 5.59
CA LEU A 109 -12.07 7.43 5.81
C LEU A 109 -11.90 8.36 7.02
N LEU A 110 -10.84 8.15 7.81
CA LEU A 110 -10.46 8.93 8.99
C LEU A 110 -11.56 9.07 10.05
N LYS A 111 -12.53 8.16 10.05
CA LYS A 111 -13.63 8.16 11.03
C LYS A 111 -13.79 6.77 11.63
N PRO A 112 -13.75 6.64 12.98
CA PRO A 112 -14.04 5.38 13.65
C PRO A 112 -15.50 4.97 13.41
N THR A 113 -15.71 3.80 12.81
CA THR A 113 -17.06 3.24 12.59
C THR A 113 -17.09 1.75 12.86
N ARG A 114 -18.27 1.23 13.21
CA ARG A 114 -18.50 -0.23 13.33
C ARG A 114 -18.39 -0.92 11.98
N LEU A 115 -18.77 -0.23 10.90
CA LEU A 115 -18.68 -0.80 9.55
C LEU A 115 -17.22 -1.02 9.13
N ASN A 116 -16.32 -0.09 9.45
CA ASN A 116 -14.89 -0.28 9.22
C ASN A 116 -14.33 -1.45 10.04
N HIS A 117 -14.78 -1.62 11.29
CA HIS A 117 -14.42 -2.78 12.10
C HIS A 117 -14.87 -4.09 11.47
N LEU A 118 -16.12 -4.17 11.00
CA LEU A 118 -16.63 -5.35 10.28
C LEU A 118 -15.83 -5.59 8.98
N GLY A 119 -15.48 -4.54 8.26
CA GLY A 119 -14.61 -4.63 7.07
C GLY A 119 -13.24 -5.23 7.40
N LYS A 120 -12.63 -4.80 8.51
CA LYS A 120 -11.38 -5.39 9.02
C LYS A 120 -11.52 -6.89 9.33
N LEU A 121 -12.61 -7.28 10.00
CA LEU A 121 -12.84 -8.69 10.30
C LEU A 121 -13.04 -9.53 9.03
N ALA A 122 -13.78 -8.99 8.04
CA ALA A 122 -13.97 -9.63 6.75
C ALA A 122 -12.65 -9.78 5.96
N PHE A 123 -11.69 -8.87 6.19
CA PHE A 123 -10.37 -8.92 5.54
C PHE A 123 -9.61 -10.21 5.86
N LYS A 124 -9.80 -10.82 7.02
CA LYS A 124 -9.22 -12.14 7.33
C LYS A 124 -9.64 -13.20 6.30
N TRP A 125 -10.92 -13.20 5.90
CA TRP A 125 -11.40 -14.13 4.87
C TRP A 125 -10.79 -13.79 3.50
N ILE A 126 -10.73 -12.51 3.14
CA ILE A 126 -10.10 -12.04 1.89
C ILE A 126 -8.64 -12.47 1.84
N TYR A 127 -7.90 -12.28 2.93
CA TYR A 127 -6.49 -12.68 3.03
C TYR A 127 -6.28 -14.16 2.67
N TRP A 128 -7.04 -15.05 3.31
CA TRP A 128 -6.88 -16.49 3.10
C TRP A 128 -7.44 -17.01 1.77
N ASN A 129 -8.50 -16.39 1.25
CA ASN A 129 -9.23 -16.93 0.09
C ASN A 129 -8.97 -16.17 -1.21
N VAL A 130 -8.39 -14.99 -1.14
CA VAL A 130 -8.10 -14.15 -2.32
C VAL A 130 -6.61 -13.88 -2.42
N LEU A 131 -5.99 -13.26 -1.39
CA LEU A 131 -4.60 -12.80 -1.48
C LEU A 131 -3.61 -13.95 -1.49
N ILE A 132 -3.67 -14.86 -0.53
CA ILE A 132 -2.75 -16.02 -0.46
C ILE A 132 -2.82 -16.90 -1.71
N PRO A 133 -4.01 -17.19 -2.29
CA PRO A 133 -4.07 -17.92 -3.57
C PRO A 133 -3.67 -17.11 -4.81
N GLY A 134 -3.24 -15.84 -4.68
CA GLY A 134 -2.85 -14.98 -5.79
C GLY A 134 -4.02 -14.55 -6.69
N ARG A 135 -5.22 -14.47 -6.15
CA ARG A 135 -6.39 -14.00 -6.91
C ARG A 135 -6.39 -12.48 -6.99
N PRO A 136 -6.83 -11.87 -8.10
CA PRO A 136 -6.85 -10.41 -8.23
C PRO A 136 -7.78 -9.77 -7.20
N MET A 137 -7.29 -8.70 -6.58
CA MET A 137 -8.09 -7.85 -5.70
C MET A 137 -8.86 -6.81 -6.50
N PRO A 138 -10.11 -6.49 -6.10
CA PRO A 138 -10.87 -5.40 -6.71
C PRO A 138 -10.45 -4.01 -6.19
N ILE A 139 -9.23 -3.88 -5.70
CA ILE A 139 -8.64 -2.63 -5.19
C ILE A 139 -7.39 -2.35 -6.02
N SER A 140 -7.27 -1.12 -6.53
CA SER A 140 -6.09 -0.70 -7.29
C SER A 140 -4.83 -0.71 -6.43
N THR A 141 -3.71 -1.10 -7.03
CA THR A 141 -2.36 -0.97 -6.45
C THR A 141 -1.95 0.49 -6.23
N HIS A 142 -2.53 1.41 -7.01
CA HIS A 142 -2.31 2.84 -6.88
C HIS A 142 -3.47 3.50 -6.13
N MET A 143 -3.13 4.45 -5.27
CA MET A 143 -4.11 5.21 -4.50
C MET A 143 -4.99 6.07 -5.41
N SER A 144 -6.30 6.08 -5.13
CA SER A 144 -7.26 6.94 -5.81
C SER A 144 -7.72 8.09 -4.93
N LEU A 145 -7.87 9.28 -5.50
CA LEU A 145 -8.49 10.43 -4.83
C LEU A 145 -10.03 10.37 -4.84
N ALA A 146 -10.61 9.39 -5.56
CA ALA A 146 -12.06 9.25 -5.64
C ALA A 146 -12.70 9.08 -4.24
N GLY A 147 -13.69 9.89 -3.95
CA GLY A 147 -14.39 9.89 -2.66
C GLY A 147 -13.69 10.61 -1.50
N LYS A 148 -12.46 11.08 -1.68
CA LYS A 148 -11.72 11.85 -0.69
C LYS A 148 -12.04 13.35 -0.76
N ARG A 149 -11.89 14.03 0.35
CA ARG A 149 -12.05 15.48 0.45
C ARG A 149 -10.79 16.21 0.00
N THR A 150 -10.64 16.37 -1.30
CA THR A 150 -9.47 17.01 -1.93
C THR A 150 -9.42 18.52 -1.72
N ASP A 151 -10.52 19.14 -1.32
CA ASP A 151 -10.58 20.55 -0.89
C ASP A 151 -9.61 20.86 0.27
N LEU A 152 -9.23 19.83 1.04
CA LEU A 152 -8.28 19.97 2.16
C LEU A 152 -6.81 19.92 1.73
N ILE A 153 -6.50 19.53 0.50
CA ILE A 153 -5.11 19.53 -0.03
C ILE A 153 -4.64 20.96 -0.32
N SER A 154 -5.54 21.83 -0.73
CA SER A 154 -5.25 23.22 -1.15
C SER A 154 -5.04 24.19 0.03
N ALA A 155 -5.12 23.73 1.27
CA ALA A 155 -5.05 24.57 2.48
C ALA A 155 -3.65 24.57 3.16
N LYS A 156 -2.64 24.04 2.46
CA LYS A 156 -1.23 24.07 2.94
C LYS A 156 -0.36 25.05 2.16
#